data_c5537d9eefb347fe0e5b4d6afd032385
#
_entry.id   c5537d9eefb347fe0e5b4d6afd032385
#
_cell.length_a   1.000
_cell.length_b   1.000
_cell.length_c   1.000
_cell.angle_alpha   90.00
_cell.angle_beta   90.00
_cell.angle_gamma   90.00
#
_symmetry.space_group_name_H-M   'P 1'
#
loop_
_entity.id
_entity.type
_entity.pdbx_description
1 polymer ?
#
loop_
_entity_poly.entity_id
_entity_poly.type
_entity_poly.pdbx_seq_one_letter_code
_entity_poly.pdbx_strand_id
1 'polypeptide(L)'
;MFSFRVFPRIYLALSFIFGVVVLGSVGYVVIEGYSWVEALYMTVITVSTVGFEEVRDLSENGMLFTTVLIMGSLGTFAYSISALTTYFVNGEYRNTFNEARLKQEVDKLSGHVIVCGMGRVGEMAVQELRDHATPVVVIESDAEKAELLIAEGLLVISGDATRDENLEFAGVAKAKSVITTLPNDAQNLYVCLLYTSDAADELRS
;
A
#
# COMPACT_ATOMS: atom_id res chain seq x y z
N MET A 1 10.88 -0.59 11.35
CA MET A 1 10.78 -1.87 10.63
C MET A 1 9.76 -1.67 9.53
N PHE A 2 10.23 -1.52 8.27
CA PHE A 2 9.37 -1.15 7.14
C PHE A 2 8.26 -2.19 6.98
N SER A 3 7.00 -1.75 7.01
CA SER A 3 5.84 -2.62 6.81
C SER A 3 5.81 -3.12 5.37
N PHE A 4 6.31 -4.33 5.15
CA PHE A 4 6.30 -5.07 3.87
C PHE A 4 4.88 -5.51 3.43
N ARG A 5 3.80 -4.99 4.06
CA ARG A 5 2.43 -5.45 3.80
C ARG A 5 1.74 -4.82 2.59
N VAL A 6 2.28 -3.72 2.04
CA VAL A 6 1.57 -2.95 0.99
C VAL A 6 1.87 -3.45 -0.43
N PHE A 7 2.97 -4.19 -0.67
CA PHE A 7 3.44 -4.51 -2.02
C PHE A 7 3.44 -5.98 -2.49
N PRO A 8 2.76 -6.97 -1.87
CA PRO A 8 2.93 -8.36 -2.30
C PRO A 8 2.51 -8.57 -3.76
N ARG A 9 1.48 -7.85 -4.24
CA ARG A 9 0.96 -8.00 -5.61
C ARG A 9 1.87 -7.42 -6.67
N ILE A 10 2.49 -6.26 -6.41
CA ILE A 10 3.44 -5.63 -7.36
C ILE A 10 4.73 -6.43 -7.43
N TYR A 11 5.30 -6.82 -6.28
CA TYR A 11 6.48 -7.68 -6.27
C TYR A 11 6.22 -9.02 -6.95
N LEU A 12 5.03 -9.59 -6.77
CA LEU A 12 4.62 -10.80 -7.43
C LEU A 12 4.49 -10.59 -8.95
N ALA A 13 3.89 -9.49 -9.42
CA ALA A 13 3.81 -9.16 -10.84
C ALA A 13 5.19 -8.97 -11.45
N LEU A 14 6.07 -8.21 -10.79
CA LEU A 14 7.45 -7.99 -11.23
C LEU A 14 8.27 -9.29 -11.25
N SER A 15 8.09 -10.16 -10.25
CA SER A 15 8.78 -11.45 -10.20
C SER A 15 8.31 -12.39 -11.32
N PHE A 16 7.04 -12.35 -11.69
CA PHE A 16 6.52 -13.11 -12.83
C PHE A 16 7.10 -12.61 -14.16
N ILE A 17 7.11 -11.29 -14.39
CA ILE A 17 7.74 -10.71 -15.59
C ILE A 17 9.20 -11.10 -15.64
N PHE A 18 9.94 -10.93 -14.55
CA PHE A 18 11.34 -11.30 -14.48
C PHE A 18 11.57 -12.79 -14.75
N GLY A 19 10.74 -13.65 -14.15
CA GLY A 19 10.79 -15.09 -14.38
C GLY A 19 10.55 -15.48 -15.83
N VAL A 20 9.56 -14.87 -16.50
CA VAL A 20 9.29 -15.10 -17.93
C VAL A 20 10.45 -14.62 -18.81
N VAL A 21 11.03 -13.47 -18.48
CA VAL A 21 12.20 -12.95 -19.24
C VAL A 21 13.41 -13.86 -19.08
N VAL A 22 13.69 -14.36 -17.89
CA VAL A 22 14.79 -15.29 -17.63
C VAL A 22 14.54 -16.63 -18.35
N LEU A 23 13.36 -17.21 -18.21
CA LEU A 23 12.99 -18.48 -18.84
C LEU A 23 13.02 -18.39 -20.37
N GLY A 24 12.49 -17.29 -20.92
CA GLY A 24 12.52 -17.04 -22.36
C GLY A 24 13.94 -16.93 -22.90
N SER A 25 14.77 -16.12 -22.24
CA SER A 25 16.16 -15.93 -22.66
C SER A 25 16.98 -17.21 -22.58
N VAL A 26 16.85 -17.95 -21.47
CA VAL A 26 17.52 -19.27 -21.34
C VAL A 26 17.01 -20.25 -22.38
N GLY A 27 15.70 -20.27 -22.65
CA GLY A 27 15.11 -21.15 -23.65
C GLY A 27 15.66 -20.89 -25.05
N TYR A 28 15.76 -19.63 -25.50
CA TYR A 28 16.34 -19.31 -26.81
C TYR A 28 17.84 -19.63 -26.89
N VAL A 29 18.61 -19.44 -25.82
CA VAL A 29 20.02 -19.85 -25.80
C VAL A 29 20.14 -21.36 -25.94
N VAL A 30 19.31 -22.15 -25.25
CA VAL A 30 19.42 -23.60 -25.23
C VAL A 30 18.86 -24.25 -26.51
N ILE A 31 17.72 -23.74 -27.01
CA ILE A 31 17.00 -24.36 -28.14
C ILE A 31 17.56 -23.87 -29.47
N GLU A 32 17.81 -22.55 -29.62
CA GLU A 32 18.22 -21.94 -30.86
C GLU A 32 19.71 -21.61 -30.92
N GLY A 33 20.46 -21.77 -29.83
CA GLY A 33 21.87 -21.40 -29.77
C GLY A 33 22.11 -19.90 -29.94
N TYR A 34 21.15 -19.06 -29.55
CA TYR A 34 21.29 -17.61 -29.60
C TYR A 34 22.35 -17.13 -28.61
N SER A 35 23.01 -16.03 -28.94
CA SER A 35 23.81 -15.31 -27.96
C SER A 35 22.89 -14.73 -26.90
N TRP A 36 23.42 -14.45 -25.69
CA TRP A 36 22.62 -13.88 -24.59
C TRP A 36 21.90 -12.58 -24.96
N VAL A 37 22.52 -11.76 -25.80
CA VAL A 37 21.94 -10.48 -26.27
C VAL A 37 20.77 -10.74 -27.22
N GLU A 38 20.94 -11.64 -28.20
CA GLU A 38 19.89 -12.03 -29.13
C GLU A 38 18.72 -12.69 -28.42
N ALA A 39 18.99 -13.60 -27.46
CA ALA A 39 17.97 -14.29 -26.67
C ALA A 39 17.18 -13.33 -25.80
N LEU A 40 17.85 -12.38 -25.14
CA LEU A 40 17.18 -11.34 -24.33
C LEU A 40 16.32 -10.44 -25.23
N TYR A 41 16.87 -9.99 -26.36
CA TYR A 41 16.14 -9.14 -27.30
C TYR A 41 14.88 -9.85 -27.82
N MET A 42 15.02 -11.10 -28.30
CA MET A 42 13.90 -11.90 -28.79
C MET A 42 12.83 -12.13 -27.70
N THR A 43 13.28 -12.42 -26.49
CA THR A 43 12.35 -12.58 -25.35
C THR A 43 11.60 -11.29 -25.03
N VAL A 44 12.30 -10.16 -24.98
CA VAL A 44 11.69 -8.87 -24.65
C VAL A 44 10.66 -8.45 -25.69
N ILE A 45 10.97 -8.55 -26.99
CA ILE A 45 10.02 -8.19 -28.07
C ILE A 45 8.80 -9.10 -28.10
N THR A 46 8.96 -10.37 -27.69
CA THR A 46 7.87 -11.36 -27.60
C THR A 46 6.99 -11.07 -26.39
N VAL A 47 7.58 -10.94 -25.20
CA VAL A 47 6.86 -10.73 -23.94
C VAL A 47 6.18 -9.36 -23.88
N SER A 48 6.80 -8.33 -24.47
CA SER A 48 6.21 -6.98 -24.54
C SER A 48 5.10 -6.85 -25.59
N THR A 49 4.78 -7.92 -26.31
CA THR A 49 3.78 -7.92 -27.41
C THR A 49 4.08 -7.00 -28.57
N VAL A 50 5.32 -6.52 -28.70
CA VAL A 50 5.75 -5.67 -29.80
C VAL A 50 5.87 -6.47 -31.10
N GLY A 51 6.42 -7.71 -31.04
CA GLY A 51 6.45 -8.67 -32.14
C GLY A 51 7.10 -8.12 -33.40
N PHE A 52 8.30 -7.50 -33.28
CA PHE A 52 8.93 -6.78 -34.38
C PHE A 52 9.36 -7.72 -35.54
N GLU A 53 10.38 -8.50 -35.33
CA GLU A 53 10.88 -9.48 -36.30
C GLU A 53 11.78 -10.50 -35.60
N GLU A 54 11.85 -11.73 -36.13
CA GLU A 54 12.72 -12.75 -35.60
C GLU A 54 14.20 -12.38 -35.84
N VAL A 55 15.06 -12.64 -34.84
CA VAL A 55 16.51 -12.35 -34.95
C VAL A 55 17.17 -13.23 -36.00
N ARG A 56 16.68 -14.47 -36.09
CA ARG A 56 17.07 -15.49 -37.10
C ARG A 56 15.85 -16.41 -37.30
N ASP A 57 15.86 -17.13 -38.46
CA ASP A 57 14.85 -18.15 -38.69
C ASP A 57 14.83 -19.18 -37.56
N LEU A 58 13.68 -19.39 -36.99
CA LEU A 58 13.48 -20.33 -35.88
C LEU A 58 13.39 -21.78 -36.39
N SER A 59 13.99 -22.70 -35.65
CA SER A 59 13.73 -24.13 -35.81
C SER A 59 12.31 -24.50 -35.47
N GLU A 60 11.85 -25.70 -35.83
CA GLU A 60 10.52 -26.20 -35.42
C GLU A 60 10.34 -26.21 -33.87
N ASN A 61 11.40 -26.58 -33.14
CA ASN A 61 11.41 -26.55 -31.69
C ASN A 61 11.35 -25.12 -31.14
N GLY A 62 12.05 -24.18 -31.78
CA GLY A 62 12.01 -22.77 -31.44
C GLY A 62 10.64 -22.15 -31.67
N MET A 63 9.98 -22.48 -32.79
CA MET A 63 8.61 -22.02 -33.06
C MET A 63 7.63 -22.54 -31.99
N LEU A 64 7.75 -23.82 -31.60
CA LEU A 64 6.91 -24.40 -30.55
C LEU A 64 7.17 -23.71 -29.19
N PHE A 65 8.44 -23.52 -28.83
CA PHE A 65 8.84 -22.81 -27.61
C PHE A 65 8.30 -21.38 -27.60
N THR A 66 8.48 -20.64 -28.69
CA THR A 66 7.97 -19.27 -28.85
C THR A 66 6.45 -19.22 -28.71
N THR A 67 5.73 -20.18 -29.27
CA THR A 67 4.28 -20.26 -29.14
C THR A 67 3.85 -20.42 -27.67
N VAL A 68 4.51 -21.32 -26.93
CA VAL A 68 4.24 -21.50 -25.48
C VAL A 68 4.61 -20.26 -24.71
N LEU A 69 5.73 -19.62 -25.05
CA LEU A 69 6.17 -18.37 -24.40
C LEU A 69 5.16 -17.22 -24.64
N ILE A 70 4.63 -17.08 -25.84
CA ILE A 70 3.59 -16.08 -26.16
C ILE A 70 2.32 -16.34 -25.32
N MET A 71 1.84 -17.55 -25.28
CA MET A 71 0.62 -17.89 -24.50
C MET A 71 0.81 -17.63 -23.01
N GLY A 72 1.98 -17.99 -22.45
CA GLY A 72 2.29 -17.76 -21.04
C GLY A 72 2.52 -16.29 -20.70
N SER A 73 3.18 -15.55 -21.59
CA SER A 73 3.46 -14.14 -21.40
C SER A 73 2.21 -13.27 -21.45
N LEU A 74 1.23 -13.61 -22.28
CA LEU A 74 -0.02 -12.86 -22.40
C LEU A 74 -0.78 -12.79 -21.06
N GLY A 75 -0.89 -13.93 -20.37
CA GLY A 75 -1.50 -13.98 -19.04
C GLY A 75 -0.74 -13.17 -17.99
N THR A 76 0.59 -13.29 -18.01
CA THR A 76 1.47 -12.56 -17.09
C THR A 76 1.37 -11.04 -17.31
N PHE A 77 1.34 -10.61 -18.56
CA PHE A 77 1.23 -9.20 -18.93
C PHE A 77 -0.12 -8.60 -18.51
N ALA A 78 -1.23 -9.31 -18.80
CA ALA A 78 -2.58 -8.90 -18.41
C ALA A 78 -2.70 -8.76 -16.87
N TYR A 79 -2.16 -9.73 -16.11
CA TYR A 79 -2.12 -9.67 -14.65
C TYR A 79 -1.31 -8.47 -14.16
N SER A 80 -0.14 -8.21 -14.77
CA SER A 80 0.75 -7.13 -14.36
C SER A 80 0.14 -5.74 -14.60
N ILE A 81 -0.52 -5.55 -15.75
CA ILE A 81 -1.26 -4.29 -16.02
C ILE A 81 -2.39 -4.11 -15.01
N SER A 82 -3.16 -5.16 -14.73
CA SER A 82 -4.25 -5.10 -13.75
C SER A 82 -3.74 -4.73 -12.35
N ALA A 83 -2.62 -5.33 -11.92
CA ALA A 83 -1.99 -5.03 -10.63
C ALA A 83 -1.51 -3.57 -10.55
N LEU A 84 -0.86 -3.06 -11.62
CA LEU A 84 -0.41 -1.68 -11.71
C LEU A 84 -1.58 -0.70 -11.70
N THR A 85 -2.61 -0.97 -12.53
CA THR A 85 -3.81 -0.11 -12.59
C THR A 85 -4.48 -0.02 -11.21
N THR A 86 -4.65 -1.15 -10.54
CA THR A 86 -5.22 -1.18 -9.18
C THR A 86 -4.38 -0.35 -8.20
N TYR A 87 -3.06 -0.43 -8.28
CA TYR A 87 -2.16 0.34 -7.44
C TYR A 87 -2.29 1.86 -7.65
N PHE A 88 -2.39 2.30 -8.91
CA PHE A 88 -2.54 3.72 -9.22
C PHE A 88 -3.95 4.24 -8.90
N VAL A 89 -4.99 3.47 -9.21
CA VAL A 89 -6.39 3.87 -8.96
C VAL A 89 -6.68 3.95 -7.47
N ASN A 90 -6.16 3.01 -6.67
CA ASN A 90 -6.34 3.03 -5.21
C ASN A 90 -5.49 4.09 -4.49
N GLY A 91 -4.66 4.84 -5.20
CA GLY A 91 -3.84 5.89 -4.60
C GLY A 91 -2.80 5.40 -3.58
N GLU A 92 -2.50 4.10 -3.55
CA GLU A 92 -1.60 3.48 -2.57
C GLU A 92 -0.21 4.12 -2.54
N TYR A 93 0.25 4.68 -3.67
CA TYR A 93 1.53 5.40 -3.75
C TYR A 93 1.52 6.72 -2.95
N ARG A 94 0.36 7.41 -2.85
CA ARG A 94 0.23 8.67 -2.10
C ARG A 94 0.26 8.41 -0.59
N ASN A 95 -0.32 7.30 -0.17
CA ASN A 95 -0.43 6.95 1.25
C ASN A 95 0.95 6.71 1.86
N THR A 96 1.87 6.04 1.14
CA THR A 96 3.21 5.71 1.68
C THR A 96 4.07 6.95 1.98
N PHE A 97 4.03 7.98 1.12
CA PHE A 97 4.76 9.23 1.36
C PHE A 97 4.10 10.08 2.45
N ASN A 98 2.76 10.10 2.47
CA ASN A 98 2.00 10.84 3.48
C ASN A 98 2.13 10.18 4.86
N GLU A 99 2.15 8.86 4.96
CA GLU A 99 2.32 8.14 6.24
C GLU A 99 3.66 8.46 6.92
N ALA A 100 4.77 8.47 6.17
CA ALA A 100 6.08 8.78 6.75
C ALA A 100 6.13 10.23 7.28
N ARG A 101 5.55 11.18 6.55
CA ARG A 101 5.45 12.58 6.97
C ARG A 101 4.50 12.72 8.16
N LEU A 102 3.33 12.10 8.09
CA LEU A 102 2.34 12.09 9.15
C LEU A 102 2.94 11.53 10.44
N LYS A 103 3.67 10.41 10.35
CA LYS A 103 4.36 9.82 11.52
C LYS A 103 5.35 10.80 12.14
N GLN A 104 6.14 11.51 11.33
CA GLN A 104 7.08 12.52 11.84
C GLN A 104 6.36 13.70 12.50
N GLU A 105 5.19 14.09 12.01
CA GLU A 105 4.39 15.16 12.60
C GLU A 105 3.74 14.71 13.90
N VAL A 106 3.15 13.51 13.93
CA VAL A 106 2.56 12.92 15.14
C VAL A 106 3.61 12.67 16.22
N ASP A 107 4.79 12.18 15.88
CA ASP A 107 5.87 11.91 16.85
C ASP A 107 6.38 13.17 17.58
N LYS A 108 6.21 14.35 16.96
CA LYS A 108 6.53 15.65 17.58
C LYS A 108 5.44 16.17 18.52
N LEU A 109 4.22 15.62 18.42
CA LEU A 109 3.11 16.01 19.27
C LEU A 109 3.25 15.38 20.67
N SER A 110 2.82 16.14 21.65
CA SER A 110 2.56 15.69 23.01
C SER A 110 1.35 16.41 23.56
N GLY A 111 0.50 15.71 24.32
CA GLY A 111 -0.71 16.29 24.88
C GLY A 111 -1.79 16.61 23.84
N HIS A 112 -1.73 16.02 22.66
CA HIS A 112 -2.76 16.11 21.63
C HIS A 112 -3.97 15.24 21.97
N VAL A 113 -5.07 15.45 21.27
CA VAL A 113 -6.30 14.66 21.38
C VAL A 113 -6.44 13.77 20.14
N ILE A 114 -6.72 12.48 20.36
CA ILE A 114 -7.02 11.55 19.27
C ILE A 114 -8.54 11.46 19.13
N VAL A 115 -9.06 11.64 17.91
CA VAL A 115 -10.49 11.49 17.60
C VAL A 115 -10.67 10.29 16.68
N CYS A 116 -11.36 9.27 17.20
CA CYS A 116 -11.65 8.03 16.47
C CYS A 116 -13.04 8.10 15.83
N GLY A 117 -13.05 8.25 14.48
CA GLY A 117 -14.24 8.42 13.66
C GLY A 117 -14.61 9.88 13.44
N MET A 118 -14.84 10.22 12.17
CA MET A 118 -15.25 11.58 11.75
C MET A 118 -16.72 11.62 11.30
N GLY A 119 -17.61 10.98 12.08
CA GLY A 119 -19.05 11.18 11.96
C GLY A 119 -19.45 12.58 12.43
N ARG A 120 -20.75 12.86 12.47
CA ARG A 120 -21.28 14.15 12.91
C ARG A 120 -20.74 14.62 14.28
N VAL A 121 -20.58 13.70 15.21
CA VAL A 121 -20.07 14.02 16.56
C VAL A 121 -18.55 14.26 16.51
N GLY A 122 -17.81 13.45 15.75
CA GLY A 122 -16.36 13.62 15.55
C GLY A 122 -16.01 14.96 14.90
N GLU A 123 -16.76 15.35 13.88
CA GLU A 123 -16.59 16.67 13.23
C GLU A 123 -16.80 17.82 14.19
N MET A 124 -17.84 17.77 15.03
CA MET A 124 -18.08 18.78 16.07
C MET A 124 -16.95 18.82 17.10
N ALA A 125 -16.47 17.64 17.53
CA ALA A 125 -15.37 17.55 18.49
C ALA A 125 -14.07 18.12 17.92
N VAL A 126 -13.73 17.79 16.68
CA VAL A 126 -12.53 18.33 15.98
C VAL A 126 -12.63 19.85 15.82
N GLN A 127 -13.79 20.37 15.43
CA GLN A 127 -14.00 21.81 15.30
C GLN A 127 -13.77 22.53 16.64
N GLU A 128 -14.38 22.06 17.72
CA GLU A 128 -14.21 22.64 19.05
C GLU A 128 -12.75 22.61 19.54
N LEU A 129 -12.05 21.50 19.28
CA LEU A 129 -10.63 21.38 19.63
C LEU A 129 -9.76 22.36 18.84
N ARG A 130 -10.04 22.56 17.55
CA ARG A 130 -9.35 23.54 16.70
C ARG A 130 -9.59 24.96 17.15
N ASP A 131 -10.81 25.32 17.51
CA ASP A 131 -11.17 26.64 18.02
C ASP A 131 -10.41 27.00 19.31
N HIS A 132 -10.05 25.95 20.08
CA HIS A 132 -9.21 26.08 21.28
C HIS A 132 -7.70 25.86 21.02
N ALA A 133 -7.27 25.82 19.76
CA ALA A 133 -5.88 25.58 19.35
C ALA A 133 -5.26 24.30 19.95
N THR A 134 -6.08 23.28 20.23
CA THR A 134 -5.63 21.99 20.75
C THR A 134 -5.20 21.10 19.58
N PRO A 135 -3.97 20.52 19.58
CA PRO A 135 -3.53 19.62 18.55
C PRO A 135 -4.41 18.37 18.48
N VAL A 136 -4.83 17.99 17.28
CA VAL A 136 -5.73 16.86 17.05
C VAL A 136 -5.13 15.91 16.02
N VAL A 137 -5.23 14.62 16.29
CA VAL A 137 -4.98 13.52 15.34
C VAL A 137 -6.29 12.75 15.15
N VAL A 138 -6.69 12.55 13.91
CA VAL A 138 -7.94 11.85 13.56
C VAL A 138 -7.61 10.46 13.03
N ILE A 139 -8.42 9.46 13.41
CA ILE A 139 -8.42 8.13 12.79
C ILE A 139 -9.77 7.94 12.11
N GLU A 140 -9.78 7.78 10.78
CA GLU A 140 -10.99 7.61 9.96
C GLU A 140 -10.83 6.39 9.04
N SER A 141 -11.85 5.54 9.04
CA SER A 141 -11.86 4.29 8.26
C SER A 141 -12.26 4.48 6.80
N ASP A 142 -13.03 5.51 6.51
CA ASP A 142 -13.41 5.87 5.13
C ASP A 142 -12.24 6.61 4.46
N ALA A 143 -11.67 5.97 3.44
CA ALA A 143 -10.49 6.49 2.74
C ALA A 143 -10.78 7.80 1.98
N GLU A 144 -11.95 7.94 1.36
CA GLU A 144 -12.33 9.15 0.62
C GLU A 144 -12.48 10.32 1.60
N LYS A 145 -13.13 10.07 2.72
CA LYS A 145 -13.31 11.07 3.78
C LYS A 145 -11.97 11.47 4.40
N ALA A 146 -11.09 10.51 4.65
CA ALA A 146 -9.75 10.77 5.17
C ALA A 146 -8.94 11.66 4.22
N GLU A 147 -9.00 11.45 2.90
CA GLU A 147 -8.32 12.30 1.92
C GLU A 147 -8.84 13.75 1.94
N LEU A 148 -10.14 13.95 2.05
CA LEU A 148 -10.74 15.28 2.17
C LEU A 148 -10.24 16.02 3.41
N LEU A 149 -10.20 15.34 4.56
CA LEU A 149 -9.73 15.89 5.82
C LEU A 149 -8.23 16.23 5.80
N ILE A 150 -7.41 15.42 5.13
CA ILE A 150 -6.00 15.71 4.89
C ILE A 150 -5.85 16.96 4.02
N ALA A 151 -6.68 17.13 3.00
CA ALA A 151 -6.68 18.33 2.16
C ALA A 151 -7.06 19.61 2.94
N GLU A 152 -7.86 19.48 4.00
CA GLU A 152 -8.19 20.56 4.94
C GLU A 152 -7.08 20.83 5.96
N GLY A 153 -5.96 20.12 5.90
CA GLY A 153 -4.79 20.31 6.76
C GLY A 153 -4.87 19.61 8.12
N LEU A 154 -5.75 18.63 8.28
CA LEU A 154 -5.82 17.79 9.47
C LEU A 154 -4.77 16.66 9.42
N LEU A 155 -4.28 16.27 10.59
CA LEU A 155 -3.47 15.05 10.74
C LEU A 155 -4.41 13.85 10.82
N VAL A 156 -4.52 13.10 9.73
CA VAL A 156 -5.48 11.99 9.62
C VAL A 156 -4.78 10.68 9.30
N ILE A 157 -5.10 9.67 10.08
CA ILE A 157 -4.72 8.27 9.86
C ILE A 157 -5.90 7.58 9.18
N SER A 158 -5.71 7.14 7.93
CA SER A 158 -6.71 6.35 7.22
C SER A 158 -6.65 4.91 7.71
N GLY A 159 -7.64 4.48 8.52
CA GLY A 159 -7.65 3.14 9.07
C GLY A 159 -8.73 2.92 10.14
N ASP A 160 -8.81 1.69 10.60
CA ASP A 160 -9.72 1.27 11.65
C ASP A 160 -9.14 1.59 13.04
N ALA A 161 -9.84 2.41 13.82
CA ALA A 161 -9.43 2.82 15.16
C ALA A 161 -9.44 1.67 16.20
N THR A 162 -10.04 0.52 15.88
CA THR A 162 -9.98 -0.66 16.74
C THR A 162 -8.68 -1.46 16.59
N ARG A 163 -7.79 -1.05 15.69
CA ARG A 163 -6.49 -1.70 15.53
C ARG A 163 -5.43 -0.96 16.33
N ASP A 164 -4.73 -1.70 17.17
CA ASP A 164 -3.67 -1.19 18.04
C ASP A 164 -2.62 -0.42 17.24
N GLU A 165 -2.24 -0.94 16.06
CA GLU A 165 -1.27 -0.32 15.16
C GLU A 165 -1.64 1.14 14.81
N ASN A 166 -2.93 1.46 14.63
CA ASN A 166 -3.39 2.80 14.28
C ASN A 166 -3.40 3.75 15.48
N LEU A 167 -3.70 3.26 16.67
CA LEU A 167 -3.62 4.02 17.91
C LEU A 167 -2.16 4.31 18.31
N GLU A 168 -1.27 3.33 18.18
CA GLU A 168 0.17 3.54 18.36
C GLU A 168 0.71 4.56 17.35
N PHE A 169 0.28 4.45 16.08
CA PHE A 169 0.66 5.41 15.05
C PHE A 169 0.16 6.82 15.36
N ALA A 170 -1.04 6.94 15.95
CA ALA A 170 -1.59 8.22 16.43
C ALA A 170 -0.87 8.78 17.66
N GLY A 171 0.08 8.05 18.23
CA GLY A 171 0.82 8.48 19.41
C GLY A 171 0.01 8.42 20.70
N VAL A 172 -0.79 7.36 20.88
CA VAL A 172 -1.72 7.20 22.00
C VAL A 172 -1.02 7.33 23.37
N ALA A 173 0.21 6.86 23.50
CA ALA A 173 1.01 6.98 24.72
C ALA A 173 1.32 8.45 25.13
N LYS A 174 1.38 9.37 24.16
CA LYS A 174 1.66 10.80 24.38
C LYS A 174 0.40 11.67 24.31
N ALA A 175 -0.75 11.08 24.02
CA ALA A 175 -2.02 11.79 23.88
C ALA A 175 -2.56 12.22 25.25
N LYS A 176 -3.19 13.40 25.31
CA LYS A 176 -3.91 13.88 26.49
C LYS A 176 -5.21 13.12 26.72
N SER A 177 -5.90 12.76 25.63
CA SER A 177 -7.17 12.03 25.67
C SER A 177 -7.50 11.42 24.32
N VAL A 178 -8.38 10.43 24.34
CA VAL A 178 -8.96 9.80 23.15
C VAL A 178 -10.48 10.02 23.21
N ILE A 179 -11.04 10.54 22.11
CA ILE A 179 -12.48 10.71 21.91
C ILE A 179 -12.93 9.67 20.88
N THR A 180 -13.85 8.81 21.27
CA THR A 180 -14.39 7.76 20.39
C THR A 180 -15.78 8.15 19.91
N THR A 181 -16.00 8.18 18.61
CA THR A 181 -17.27 8.51 17.96
C THR A 181 -17.62 7.52 16.86
N LEU A 182 -17.23 6.26 17.08
CA LEU A 182 -17.49 5.17 16.15
C LEU A 182 -18.97 4.79 16.16
N PRO A 183 -19.51 4.26 15.05
CA PRO A 183 -20.94 3.93 14.95
C PRO A 183 -21.37 2.75 15.84
N ASN A 184 -20.43 1.97 16.37
CA ASN A 184 -20.71 0.79 17.18
C ASN A 184 -20.21 0.97 18.61
N ASP A 185 -21.08 0.79 19.60
CA ASP A 185 -20.76 0.94 21.02
C ASP A 185 -19.68 -0.04 21.50
N ALA A 186 -19.67 -1.28 20.97
CA ALA A 186 -18.63 -2.26 21.31
C ALA A 186 -17.24 -1.81 20.83
N GLN A 187 -17.15 -1.17 19.67
CA GLN A 187 -15.90 -0.60 19.17
C GLN A 187 -15.44 0.59 20.02
N ASN A 188 -16.36 1.47 20.41
CA ASN A 188 -16.05 2.58 21.30
C ASN A 188 -15.52 2.07 22.65
N LEU A 189 -16.17 1.06 23.23
CA LEU A 189 -15.72 0.44 24.47
C LEU A 189 -14.34 -0.21 24.33
N TYR A 190 -14.10 -0.90 23.21
CA TYR A 190 -12.82 -1.55 22.94
C TYR A 190 -11.67 -0.52 22.90
N VAL A 191 -11.84 0.57 22.16
CA VAL A 191 -10.83 1.65 22.07
C VAL A 191 -10.58 2.28 23.44
N CYS A 192 -11.63 2.51 24.24
CA CYS A 192 -11.50 3.03 25.60
C CYS A 192 -10.70 2.08 26.50
N LEU A 193 -10.95 0.77 26.43
CA LEU A 193 -10.24 -0.22 27.22
C LEU A 193 -8.77 -0.30 26.84
N LEU A 194 -8.47 -0.25 25.54
CA LEU A 194 -7.11 -0.26 25.02
C LEU A 194 -6.32 0.94 25.53
N TYR A 195 -6.87 2.14 25.39
CA TYR A 195 -6.25 3.37 25.89
C TYR A 195 -5.98 3.35 27.40
N THR A 196 -6.90 2.82 28.19
CA THR A 196 -6.71 2.73 29.65
C THR A 196 -5.68 1.68 30.05
N SER A 197 -5.52 0.61 29.29
CA SER A 197 -4.48 -0.42 29.50
C SER A 197 -3.08 0.15 29.24
N ASP A 198 -2.87 0.83 28.12
CA ASP A 198 -1.59 1.42 27.75
C ASP A 198 -1.16 2.53 28.74
N ALA A 199 -2.09 3.39 29.14
CA ALA A 199 -1.85 4.41 30.16
C ALA A 199 -1.52 3.82 31.54
N ALA A 200 -2.05 2.63 31.87
CA ALA A 200 -1.78 1.95 33.13
C ALA A 200 -0.39 1.27 33.14
N ASP A 201 0.11 0.82 31.98
CA ASP A 201 1.43 0.19 31.87
C ASP A 201 2.56 1.22 31.91
N GLU A 202 2.37 2.43 31.37
CA GLU A 202 3.34 3.54 31.52
C GLU A 202 3.45 4.05 32.98
N LEU A 203 2.37 3.98 33.76
CA LEU A 203 2.41 4.36 35.19
C LEU A 203 3.10 3.31 36.07
N ARG A 204 3.41 2.12 35.54
CA ARG A 204 4.10 1.03 36.24
C ARG A 204 5.60 0.92 35.91
N SER A 205 6.08 1.63 34.89
CA SER A 205 7.48 1.67 34.47
C SER A 205 8.21 2.89 35.06
#